data_82a00502b0d0e9779748e69af476f8ea
#
_entry.id   82a00502b0d0e9779748e69af476f8ea
#
_cell.length_a   1.000
_cell.length_b   1.000
_cell.length_c   1.000
_cell.angle_alpha   90.00
_cell.angle_beta   90.00
_cell.angle_gamma   90.00
#
_symmetry.space_group_name_H-M   'P 1'
#
loop_
_entity.id
_entity.type
_entity.pdbx_description
1 polymer ?
#
loop_
_entity_poly.entity_id
_entity_poly.type
_entity_poly.pdbx_seq_one_letter_code
_entity_poly.pdbx_strand_id
1 'polypeptide(L)'
;MKIIEAFAVKNKCYQAGAPLTPRGIMLHSVGCAQPSAAVFARSFNQYQPGGVSVCVHAFAQADGTVYQTLPWEMRGWHCGGSANSTHIGVEMTEPSAGMTYAEAAEQIAGTYHTAVELFAELCKQYELDPAQDGVIIGHAEGHRRGVASNHADPELLWRTYDMGYTMNGFRRDVAEAMAKEDREEVPDMPRYDSVAEMPQWARAGVQRLIDRGALQGNTDGKLDVSEDMIRTMIVCQRMVDEQKET
;
A
#
# COMPACT_ATOMS: atom_id res chain seq x y z
N MET A 1 -4.53 7.67 -3.24
CA MET A 1 -3.63 7.64 -4.43
C MET A 1 -4.43 7.80 -5.73
N LYS A 2 -3.81 8.29 -6.84
CA LYS A 2 -4.44 8.43 -8.17
C LYS A 2 -3.57 7.76 -9.22
N ILE A 3 -4.09 6.77 -9.94
CA ILE A 3 -3.39 6.11 -11.06
C ILE A 3 -3.82 6.75 -12.39
N ILE A 4 -2.83 7.11 -13.20
CA ILE A 4 -3.01 7.63 -14.55
C ILE A 4 -2.39 6.61 -15.52
N GLU A 5 -3.22 5.97 -16.33
CA GLU A 5 -2.73 5.12 -17.40
C GLU A 5 -2.04 5.95 -18.47
N ALA A 6 -0.76 5.69 -18.67
CA ALA A 6 0.11 6.35 -19.65
C ALA A 6 0.99 5.32 -20.37
N PHE A 7 0.36 4.28 -20.89
CA PHE A 7 1.07 3.13 -21.46
C PHE A 7 2.07 3.51 -22.53
N ALA A 8 3.27 2.99 -22.39
CA ALA A 8 4.41 3.25 -23.25
C ALA A 8 4.32 2.44 -24.58
N VAL A 9 3.23 2.61 -25.31
CA VAL A 9 2.87 1.79 -26.50
C VAL A 9 3.92 1.81 -27.61
N LYS A 10 4.79 2.83 -27.65
CA LYS A 10 5.91 2.93 -28.61
C LYS A 10 7.19 2.27 -28.11
N ASN A 11 7.24 1.84 -26.83
CA ASN A 11 8.40 1.18 -26.25
C ASN A 11 8.47 -0.27 -26.73
N LYS A 12 9.68 -0.75 -27.02
CA LYS A 12 9.90 -2.14 -27.48
C LYS A 12 9.46 -3.18 -26.44
N CYS A 13 9.58 -2.88 -25.17
CA CYS A 13 9.10 -3.75 -24.09
C CYS A 13 7.59 -3.93 -24.18
N TYR A 14 6.82 -2.83 -24.31
CA TYR A 14 5.38 -2.89 -24.51
C TYR A 14 5.02 -3.66 -25.80
N GLN A 15 5.71 -3.37 -26.90
CA GLN A 15 5.47 -4.02 -28.20
C GLN A 15 5.79 -5.52 -28.18
N ALA A 16 6.72 -5.96 -27.35
CA ALA A 16 7.02 -7.38 -27.15
C ALA A 16 5.85 -8.13 -26.50
N GLY A 17 5.03 -7.47 -25.70
CA GLY A 17 3.77 -7.99 -25.18
C GLY A 17 3.89 -9.29 -24.39
N ALA A 18 5.06 -9.58 -23.81
CA ALA A 18 5.26 -10.81 -23.06
C ALA A 18 4.43 -10.82 -21.77
N PRO A 19 3.75 -11.93 -21.42
CA PRO A 19 2.92 -11.98 -20.24
C PRO A 19 3.76 -12.03 -18.94
N LEU A 20 3.20 -11.50 -17.86
CA LEU A 20 3.68 -11.60 -16.49
C LEU A 20 2.56 -12.17 -15.62
N THR A 21 2.88 -13.16 -14.80
CA THR A 21 2.09 -13.51 -13.62
C THR A 21 2.82 -12.97 -12.42
N PRO A 22 2.34 -11.86 -11.80
CA PRO A 22 3.04 -11.24 -10.69
C PRO A 22 3.18 -12.19 -9.49
N ARG A 23 4.40 -12.32 -8.98
CA ARG A 23 4.76 -13.06 -7.76
C ARG A 23 5.41 -12.16 -6.73
N GLY A 24 5.60 -10.90 -7.08
CA GLY A 24 6.19 -9.89 -6.23
C GLY A 24 6.29 -8.54 -6.92
N ILE A 25 6.81 -7.56 -6.20
CA ILE A 25 6.97 -6.19 -6.64
C ILE A 25 8.39 -5.74 -6.32
N MET A 26 9.06 -5.10 -7.28
CA MET A 26 10.39 -4.54 -7.10
C MET A 26 10.32 -3.02 -7.03
N LEU A 27 10.86 -2.47 -5.93
CA LEU A 27 10.98 -1.03 -5.74
C LEU A 27 12.30 -0.53 -6.28
N HIS A 28 12.20 0.55 -7.06
CA HIS A 28 13.32 1.29 -7.63
C HIS A 28 13.26 2.77 -7.25
N SER A 29 14.32 3.50 -7.56
CA SER A 29 14.29 4.95 -7.71
C SER A 29 15.00 5.35 -8.99
N VAL A 30 14.51 6.43 -9.64
CA VAL A 30 14.86 6.79 -11.03
C VAL A 30 16.34 7.13 -11.25
N GLY A 31 17.14 7.33 -10.20
CA GLY A 31 18.59 7.60 -10.28
C GLY A 31 18.92 8.94 -10.91
N CYS A 32 17.99 9.88 -10.99
CA CYS A 32 18.24 11.22 -11.53
C CYS A 32 17.31 12.26 -10.89
N ALA A 33 17.77 13.52 -10.85
CA ALA A 33 17.07 14.64 -10.24
C ALA A 33 15.83 15.07 -11.05
N GLN A 34 14.78 14.24 -11.04
CA GLN A 34 13.52 14.48 -11.76
C GLN A 34 12.32 14.08 -10.89
N PRO A 35 11.54 15.08 -10.39
CA PRO A 35 10.39 14.84 -9.53
C PRO A 35 9.10 14.46 -10.26
N SER A 36 9.04 14.63 -11.57
CA SER A 36 7.81 14.43 -12.33
C SER A 36 7.74 13.08 -13.01
N ALA A 37 6.83 12.23 -12.54
CA ALA A 37 6.51 10.93 -13.14
C ALA A 37 5.99 11.06 -14.60
N ALA A 38 5.27 12.14 -14.91
CA ALA A 38 4.80 12.43 -16.26
C ALA A 38 5.94 12.61 -17.27
N VAL A 39 7.12 13.09 -16.85
CA VAL A 39 8.30 13.23 -17.71
C VAL A 39 8.79 11.84 -18.11
N PHE A 40 8.89 10.93 -17.18
CA PHE A 40 9.31 9.55 -17.45
C PHE A 40 8.30 8.80 -18.32
N ALA A 41 6.99 8.91 -18.03
CA ALA A 41 5.94 8.28 -18.83
C ALA A 41 6.01 8.75 -20.30
N ARG A 42 6.20 10.04 -20.54
CA ARG A 42 6.40 10.56 -21.90
C ARG A 42 7.70 10.05 -22.54
N SER A 43 8.80 10.03 -21.78
CA SER A 43 10.11 9.56 -22.28
C SER A 43 10.06 8.09 -22.67
N PHE A 44 9.43 7.25 -21.86
CA PHE A 44 9.29 5.82 -22.12
C PHE A 44 8.40 5.52 -23.31
N ASN A 45 7.44 6.40 -23.61
CA ASN A 45 6.57 6.27 -24.80
C ASN A 45 7.16 6.92 -26.07
N GLN A 46 8.46 7.14 -26.13
CA GLN A 46 9.13 7.64 -27.33
C GLN A 46 9.80 6.48 -28.08
N TYR A 47 9.71 6.53 -29.41
CA TYR A 47 10.49 5.62 -30.25
C TYR A 47 11.97 6.01 -30.16
N GLN A 48 12.82 5.11 -29.67
CA GLN A 48 14.26 5.33 -29.61
C GLN A 48 14.95 4.35 -30.58
N PRO A 49 15.34 4.81 -31.78
CA PRO A 49 16.08 3.96 -32.70
C PRO A 49 17.42 3.55 -32.10
N GLY A 50 17.62 2.24 -31.88
CA GLY A 50 18.85 1.69 -31.29
C GLY A 50 19.03 1.91 -29.78
N GLY A 51 18.08 2.51 -29.09
CA GLY A 51 18.14 2.79 -27.65
C GLY A 51 17.90 1.57 -26.77
N VAL A 52 18.34 1.68 -25.51
CA VAL A 52 18.04 0.72 -24.46
C VAL A 52 16.53 0.79 -24.18
N SER A 53 15.87 -0.35 -24.37
CA SER A 53 14.42 -0.43 -24.21
C SER A 53 14.11 -0.87 -22.78
N VAL A 54 14.42 -0.04 -21.78
CA VAL A 54 13.96 -0.26 -20.41
C VAL A 54 12.49 0.15 -20.31
N CYS A 55 11.73 -0.55 -19.49
CA CYS A 55 10.37 -0.17 -19.18
C CYS A 55 9.96 -0.75 -17.84
N VAL A 56 9.54 0.12 -16.95
CA VAL A 56 8.98 -0.19 -15.63
C VAL A 56 7.45 -0.13 -15.73
N HIS A 57 6.73 -0.70 -14.78
CA HIS A 57 5.27 -0.71 -14.82
C HIS A 57 4.67 0.63 -14.39
N ALA A 58 5.29 1.30 -13.42
CA ALA A 58 4.79 2.58 -12.94
C ALA A 58 5.87 3.48 -12.34
N PHE A 59 5.56 4.77 -12.30
CA PHE A 59 6.32 5.81 -11.60
C PHE A 59 5.45 6.43 -10.52
N ALA A 60 5.90 6.38 -9.26
CA ALA A 60 5.27 7.02 -8.12
C ALA A 60 5.82 8.43 -7.93
N GLN A 61 4.94 9.42 -7.76
CA GLN A 61 5.24 10.83 -7.54
C GLN A 61 4.82 11.27 -6.14
N ALA A 62 5.46 12.29 -5.60
CA ALA A 62 5.28 12.72 -4.20
C ALA A 62 3.87 13.20 -3.84
N ASP A 63 3.07 13.61 -4.81
CA ASP A 63 1.71 14.13 -4.62
C ASP A 63 0.60 13.07 -4.62
N GLY A 64 0.95 11.78 -4.50
CA GLY A 64 0.01 10.68 -4.58
C GLY A 64 -0.37 10.25 -6.00
N THR A 65 0.29 10.83 -7.04
CA THR A 65 0.02 10.45 -8.43
C THR A 65 0.97 9.34 -8.88
N VAL A 66 0.39 8.31 -9.52
CA VAL A 66 1.12 7.21 -10.15
C VAL A 66 0.89 7.25 -11.65
N TYR A 67 1.94 7.20 -12.46
CA TYR A 67 1.84 7.04 -13.91
C TYR A 67 2.15 5.59 -14.26
N GLN A 68 1.14 4.84 -14.68
CA GLN A 68 1.27 3.45 -15.11
C GLN A 68 1.70 3.41 -16.58
N THR A 69 2.85 2.80 -16.87
CA THR A 69 3.46 2.74 -18.20
C THR A 69 3.38 1.38 -18.87
N LEU A 70 3.09 0.32 -18.09
CA LEU A 70 2.78 -1.03 -18.59
C LEU A 70 1.53 -1.57 -17.86
N PRO A 71 0.70 -2.41 -18.52
CA PRO A 71 -0.23 -3.29 -17.82
C PRO A 71 0.50 -4.12 -16.78
N TRP A 72 -0.13 -4.36 -15.62
CA TRP A 72 0.51 -5.08 -14.51
C TRP A 72 0.90 -6.52 -14.89
N GLU A 73 0.13 -7.16 -15.76
CA GLU A 73 0.34 -8.51 -16.24
C GLU A 73 1.23 -8.59 -17.50
N MET A 74 1.94 -7.51 -17.80
CA MET A 74 2.93 -7.47 -18.90
C MET A 74 4.33 -7.48 -18.32
N ARG A 75 5.21 -8.33 -18.84
CA ARG A 75 6.61 -8.42 -18.41
C ARG A 75 7.35 -7.10 -18.65
N GLY A 76 7.85 -6.48 -17.60
CA GLY A 76 8.70 -5.30 -17.68
C GLY A 76 10.16 -5.64 -18.03
N TRP A 77 10.92 -4.60 -18.43
CA TRP A 77 12.37 -4.66 -18.61
C TRP A 77 13.02 -3.63 -17.66
N HIS A 78 12.91 -3.87 -16.34
CA HIS A 78 13.24 -2.87 -15.33
C HIS A 78 14.46 -3.22 -14.47
N CYS A 79 14.85 -4.50 -14.38
CA CYS A 79 15.91 -4.89 -13.44
C CYS A 79 17.10 -5.62 -14.08
N GLY A 80 17.09 -5.84 -15.38
CA GLY A 80 18.20 -6.51 -16.07
C GLY A 80 18.43 -7.97 -15.66
N GLY A 81 17.43 -8.62 -15.04
CA GLY A 81 17.55 -9.99 -14.53
C GLY A 81 16.25 -10.79 -14.59
N SER A 82 16.22 -11.95 -13.94
CA SER A 82 15.08 -12.88 -13.96
C SER A 82 13.85 -12.31 -13.22
N ALA A 83 14.01 -11.34 -12.34
CA ALA A 83 12.90 -10.67 -11.66
C ALA A 83 11.97 -9.93 -12.64
N ASN A 84 12.43 -9.54 -13.84
CA ASN A 84 11.56 -9.04 -14.91
C ASN A 84 10.41 -9.99 -15.26
N SER A 85 10.56 -11.29 -14.99
CA SER A 85 9.56 -12.32 -15.32
C SER A 85 8.68 -12.72 -14.14
N THR A 86 8.84 -12.08 -12.98
CA THR A 86 8.14 -12.43 -11.75
C THR A 86 7.67 -11.24 -10.94
N HIS A 87 8.26 -10.05 -11.15
CA HIS A 87 7.98 -8.86 -10.33
C HIS A 87 7.46 -7.70 -11.19
N ILE A 88 6.46 -7.02 -10.66
CA ILE A 88 6.06 -5.68 -11.12
C ILE A 88 7.18 -4.72 -10.69
N GLY A 89 7.70 -3.89 -11.59
CA GLY A 89 8.70 -2.86 -11.25
C GLY A 89 8.02 -1.50 -11.05
N VAL A 90 8.34 -0.82 -9.96
CA VAL A 90 7.85 0.53 -9.64
C VAL A 90 9.01 1.44 -9.30
N GLU A 91 9.06 2.60 -9.93
CA GLU A 91 10.07 3.64 -9.72
C GLU A 91 9.54 4.77 -8.84
N MET A 92 10.25 5.12 -7.80
CA MET A 92 10.05 6.39 -7.09
C MET A 92 10.75 7.51 -7.85
N THR A 93 10.08 8.67 -8.06
CA THR A 93 10.74 9.87 -8.57
C THR A 93 11.65 10.48 -7.52
N GLU A 94 12.69 11.21 -7.96
CA GLU A 94 13.70 11.80 -7.08
C GLU A 94 13.62 13.33 -7.06
N PRO A 95 14.14 13.98 -6.00
CA PRO A 95 14.13 15.44 -5.87
C PRO A 95 14.79 16.17 -7.04
N SER A 96 14.31 17.38 -7.35
CA SER A 96 14.96 18.24 -8.32
C SER A 96 16.34 18.69 -7.86
N ALA A 97 17.22 18.93 -8.82
CA ALA A 97 18.47 19.61 -8.52
C ALA A 97 18.20 21.01 -7.95
N GLY A 98 18.95 21.38 -6.91
CA GLY A 98 18.86 22.70 -6.28
C GLY A 98 17.80 22.86 -5.18
N MET A 99 17.04 21.82 -4.86
CA MET A 99 16.21 21.78 -3.65
C MET A 99 17.08 21.87 -2.39
N THR A 100 16.55 22.50 -1.35
CA THR A 100 17.14 22.39 -0.01
C THR A 100 17.00 20.97 0.50
N TYR A 101 17.78 20.62 1.51
CA TYR A 101 17.70 19.27 2.12
C TYR A 101 16.30 18.97 2.66
N ALA A 102 15.63 19.94 3.28
CA ALA A 102 14.29 19.79 3.82
C ALA A 102 13.25 19.54 2.72
N GLU A 103 13.28 20.30 1.63
CA GLU A 103 12.38 20.11 0.47
C GLU A 103 12.61 18.76 -0.20
N ALA A 104 13.86 18.33 -0.34
CA ALA A 104 14.20 17.03 -0.89
C ALA A 104 13.72 15.88 0.00
N ALA A 105 13.88 16.02 1.32
CA ALA A 105 13.39 15.03 2.29
C ALA A 105 11.85 14.91 2.25
N GLU A 106 11.13 16.03 2.18
CA GLU A 106 9.68 16.04 2.05
C GLU A 106 9.22 15.34 0.76
N GLN A 107 9.89 15.63 -0.35
CA GLN A 107 9.58 14.97 -1.62
C GLN A 107 9.86 13.48 -1.60
N ILE A 108 10.98 13.04 -1.03
CA ILE A 108 11.28 11.61 -0.87
C ILE A 108 10.24 10.93 0.01
N ALA A 109 9.83 11.56 1.11
CA ALA A 109 8.77 11.04 1.96
C ALA A 109 7.45 10.90 1.19
N GLY A 110 7.07 11.89 0.39
CA GLY A 110 5.89 11.83 -0.46
C GLY A 110 5.92 10.69 -1.47
N THR A 111 7.03 10.50 -2.19
CA THR A 111 7.17 9.37 -3.15
C THR A 111 7.19 8.03 -2.45
N TYR A 112 7.80 7.95 -1.27
CA TYR A 112 7.78 6.73 -0.43
C TYR A 112 6.35 6.36 -0.06
N HIS A 113 5.55 7.30 0.45
CA HIS A 113 4.16 7.05 0.83
C HIS A 113 3.30 6.64 -0.37
N THR A 114 3.45 7.32 -1.52
CA THR A 114 2.76 6.94 -2.76
C THR A 114 3.11 5.50 -3.19
N ALA A 115 4.39 5.12 -3.07
CA ALA A 115 4.83 3.75 -3.37
C ALA A 115 4.24 2.74 -2.37
N VAL A 116 4.17 3.07 -1.06
CA VAL A 116 3.55 2.22 -0.05
C VAL A 116 2.08 1.94 -0.38
N GLU A 117 1.29 2.98 -0.71
CA GLU A 117 -0.11 2.83 -1.10
C GLU A 117 -0.27 1.96 -2.36
N LEU A 118 0.54 2.21 -3.40
CA LEU A 118 0.51 1.41 -4.63
C LEU A 118 0.86 -0.06 -4.36
N PHE A 119 1.88 -0.32 -3.55
CA PHE A 119 2.28 -1.68 -3.22
C PHE A 119 1.19 -2.40 -2.40
N ALA A 120 0.50 -1.71 -1.50
CA ALA A 120 -0.61 -2.26 -0.75
C ALA A 120 -1.76 -2.68 -1.67
N GLU A 121 -2.17 -1.82 -2.63
CA GLU A 121 -3.19 -2.17 -3.64
C GLU A 121 -2.76 -3.36 -4.50
N LEU A 122 -1.51 -3.37 -5.00
CA LEU A 122 -1.02 -4.47 -5.83
C LEU A 122 -0.88 -5.79 -5.04
N CYS A 123 -0.47 -5.73 -3.76
CA CYS A 123 -0.43 -6.91 -2.91
C CYS A 123 -1.83 -7.49 -2.71
N LYS A 124 -2.85 -6.67 -2.50
CA LYS A 124 -4.25 -7.13 -2.42
C LYS A 124 -4.72 -7.71 -3.75
N GLN A 125 -4.50 -7.01 -4.86
CA GLN A 125 -4.94 -7.42 -6.20
C GLN A 125 -4.37 -8.79 -6.61
N TYR A 126 -3.13 -9.08 -6.24
CA TYR A 126 -2.43 -10.31 -6.62
C TYR A 126 -2.26 -11.32 -5.48
N GLU A 127 -2.95 -11.10 -4.35
CA GLU A 127 -2.90 -11.98 -3.16
C GLU A 127 -1.45 -12.22 -2.67
N LEU A 128 -0.63 -11.16 -2.67
CA LEU A 128 0.76 -11.20 -2.26
C LEU A 128 0.91 -10.83 -0.77
N ASP A 129 1.65 -11.64 -0.02
CA ASP A 129 2.01 -11.31 1.37
C ASP A 129 3.26 -10.41 1.39
N PRO A 130 3.15 -9.12 1.78
CA PRO A 130 4.28 -8.21 1.82
C PRO A 130 5.38 -8.62 2.80
N ALA A 131 5.07 -9.46 3.80
CA ALA A 131 6.04 -9.98 4.77
C ALA A 131 6.78 -11.22 4.27
N GLN A 132 6.26 -11.89 3.24
CA GLN A 132 6.90 -13.07 2.68
C GLN A 132 8.22 -12.72 1.99
N ASP A 133 9.27 -13.48 2.28
CA ASP A 133 10.60 -13.26 1.70
C ASP A 133 10.58 -13.34 0.17
N GLY A 134 11.16 -12.33 -0.47
CA GLY A 134 11.26 -12.23 -1.92
C GLY A 134 10.00 -11.69 -2.63
N VAL A 135 8.91 -11.39 -1.93
CA VAL A 135 7.70 -10.77 -2.52
C VAL A 135 7.93 -9.29 -2.78
N ILE A 136 8.32 -8.53 -1.79
CA ILE A 136 8.72 -7.13 -1.97
C ILE A 136 10.22 -7.02 -1.82
N ILE A 137 10.90 -6.59 -2.88
CA ILE A 137 12.36 -6.41 -2.89
C ILE A 137 12.74 -5.06 -3.49
N GLY A 138 13.86 -4.47 -3.02
CA GLY A 138 14.51 -3.36 -3.71
C GLY A 138 15.47 -3.89 -4.78
N HIS A 139 15.91 -3.02 -5.72
CA HIS A 139 16.84 -3.43 -6.77
C HIS A 139 18.15 -3.98 -6.18
N ALA A 140 18.71 -3.30 -5.17
CA ALA A 140 19.93 -3.77 -4.48
C ALA A 140 19.72 -5.16 -3.82
N GLU A 141 18.55 -5.44 -3.25
CA GLU A 141 18.23 -6.78 -2.74
C GLU A 141 18.12 -7.81 -3.87
N GLY A 142 17.49 -7.44 -5.00
CA GLY A 142 17.39 -8.28 -6.19
C GLY A 142 18.79 -8.66 -6.74
N HIS A 143 19.74 -7.71 -6.73
CA HIS A 143 21.13 -8.00 -7.09
C HIS A 143 21.76 -9.01 -6.13
N ARG A 144 21.65 -8.80 -4.82
CA ARG A 144 22.18 -9.73 -3.81
C ARG A 144 21.60 -11.14 -3.93
N ARG A 145 20.36 -11.26 -4.43
CA ARG A 145 19.67 -12.52 -4.71
C ARG A 145 20.00 -13.13 -6.07
N GLY A 146 20.79 -12.43 -6.91
CA GLY A 146 21.13 -12.88 -8.26
C GLY A 146 19.97 -12.81 -9.27
N VAL A 147 18.93 -12.03 -9.01
CA VAL A 147 17.75 -11.88 -9.87
C VAL A 147 17.65 -10.53 -10.56
N ALA A 148 18.56 -9.60 -10.28
CA ALA A 148 18.64 -8.27 -10.88
C ALA A 148 20.11 -7.86 -11.14
N SER A 149 20.30 -6.86 -12.01
CA SER A 149 21.59 -6.23 -12.27
C SER A 149 22.11 -5.46 -11.05
N ASN A 150 23.38 -5.07 -11.07
CA ASN A 150 24.01 -4.37 -9.96
C ASN A 150 23.59 -2.89 -9.93
N HIS A 151 22.61 -2.57 -9.07
CA HIS A 151 22.19 -1.21 -8.75
C HIS A 151 21.99 -1.08 -7.23
N ALA A 152 22.02 0.16 -6.72
CA ALA A 152 21.99 0.41 -5.27
C ALA A 152 20.66 1.03 -4.80
N ASP A 153 19.69 1.21 -5.71
CA ASP A 153 18.38 1.76 -5.45
C ASP A 153 17.44 0.74 -4.77
N PRO A 154 16.46 1.19 -4.03
CA PRO A 154 16.21 2.57 -3.60
C PRO A 154 17.06 2.99 -2.38
N GLU A 155 17.79 2.08 -1.74
CA GLU A 155 18.51 2.34 -0.48
C GLU A 155 19.59 3.43 -0.62
N LEU A 156 20.16 3.63 -1.83
CA LEU A 156 21.13 4.70 -2.07
C LEU A 156 20.46 6.08 -1.93
N LEU A 157 19.28 6.28 -2.51
CA LEU A 157 18.51 7.52 -2.38
C LEU A 157 18.26 7.84 -0.90
N TRP A 158 17.74 6.86 -0.15
CA TRP A 158 17.41 7.04 1.26
C TRP A 158 18.62 7.37 2.13
N ARG A 159 19.77 6.71 1.89
CA ARG A 159 21.00 7.03 2.61
C ARG A 159 21.58 8.39 2.25
N THR A 160 21.48 8.78 0.97
CA THR A 160 22.00 10.08 0.50
C THR A 160 21.34 11.25 1.23
N TYR A 161 20.03 11.08 1.57
CA TYR A 161 19.26 12.10 2.27
C TYR A 161 18.96 11.74 3.73
N ASP A 162 19.68 10.79 4.32
CA ASP A 162 19.54 10.36 5.73
C ASP A 162 18.09 10.14 6.18
N MET A 163 17.29 9.53 5.30
CA MET A 163 15.86 9.34 5.53
C MET A 163 15.53 8.30 6.59
N GLY A 164 16.47 7.47 7.00
CA GLY A 164 16.24 6.36 7.92
C GLY A 164 15.38 5.22 7.37
N TYR A 165 14.95 5.30 6.11
CA TYR A 165 14.14 4.27 5.47
C TYR A 165 14.97 3.01 5.16
N THR A 166 14.30 1.85 5.25
CA THR A 166 14.88 0.55 4.91
C THR A 166 13.84 -0.30 4.18
N MET A 167 14.26 -1.31 3.42
CA MET A 167 13.33 -2.24 2.77
C MET A 167 12.48 -3.03 3.79
N ASN A 168 13.01 -3.32 4.99
CA ASN A 168 12.21 -3.93 6.05
C ASN A 168 11.12 -2.98 6.58
N GLY A 169 11.45 -1.68 6.75
CA GLY A 169 10.48 -0.64 7.08
C GLY A 169 9.41 -0.53 6.01
N PHE A 170 9.80 -0.47 4.74
CA PHE A 170 8.88 -0.37 3.61
C PHE A 170 7.88 -1.54 3.58
N ARG A 171 8.34 -2.80 3.73
CA ARG A 171 7.46 -3.97 3.79
C ARG A 171 6.45 -3.91 4.93
N ARG A 172 6.89 -3.46 6.12
CA ARG A 172 6.00 -3.25 7.27
C ARG A 172 4.95 -2.18 6.97
N ASP A 173 5.38 -1.04 6.42
CA ASP A 173 4.48 0.08 6.13
C ASP A 173 3.45 -0.30 5.05
N VAL A 174 3.82 -1.14 4.06
CA VAL A 174 2.87 -1.74 3.10
C VAL A 174 1.86 -2.65 3.81
N ALA A 175 2.31 -3.52 4.71
CA ALA A 175 1.40 -4.40 5.47
C ALA A 175 0.44 -3.60 6.36
N GLU A 176 0.91 -2.52 6.98
CA GLU A 176 0.09 -1.61 7.77
C GLU A 176 -0.95 -0.88 6.90
N ALA A 177 -0.57 -0.43 5.70
CA ALA A 177 -1.50 0.20 4.74
C ALA A 177 -2.60 -0.77 4.31
N MET A 178 -2.26 -2.02 3.98
CA MET A 178 -3.25 -3.07 3.66
C MET A 178 -4.24 -3.27 4.80
N ALA A 179 -3.75 -3.39 6.04
CA ALA A 179 -4.59 -3.60 7.21
C ALA A 179 -5.47 -2.39 7.57
N LYS A 180 -5.03 -1.18 7.23
CA LYS A 180 -5.81 0.05 7.46
C LYS A 180 -6.99 0.12 6.50
N GLU A 181 -6.79 -0.12 5.21
CA GLU A 181 -7.87 -0.15 4.22
C GLU A 181 -8.92 -1.21 4.54
N ASP A 182 -8.51 -2.41 5.00
CA ASP A 182 -9.44 -3.46 5.42
C ASP A 182 -10.32 -3.03 6.62
N ARG A 183 -9.81 -2.13 7.48
CA ARG A 183 -10.60 -1.55 8.58
C ARG A 183 -11.54 -0.43 8.11
N GLU A 184 -11.14 0.36 7.11
CA GLU A 184 -11.95 1.45 6.56
C GLU A 184 -13.09 0.91 5.68
N GLU A 185 -12.95 -0.30 5.08
CA GLU A 185 -14.03 -0.99 4.36
C GLU A 185 -15.10 -1.59 5.28
N VAL A 186 -14.83 -1.76 6.58
CA VAL A 186 -15.86 -2.10 7.56
C VAL A 186 -16.77 -0.87 7.71
N PRO A 187 -18.05 -0.92 7.32
CA PRO A 187 -18.95 0.20 7.46
C PRO A 187 -18.89 0.72 8.89
N ASP A 188 -18.82 2.02 9.06
CA ASP A 188 -18.87 2.65 10.38
C ASP A 188 -20.19 2.23 11.03
N MET A 189 -20.11 1.20 11.89
CA MET A 189 -21.28 0.58 12.50
C MET A 189 -21.94 1.60 13.40
N PRO A 190 -23.27 1.77 13.31
CA PRO A 190 -23.97 2.71 14.15
C PRO A 190 -23.56 2.53 15.62
N ARG A 191 -23.08 3.60 16.22
CA ARG A 191 -22.75 3.65 17.66
C ARG A 191 -23.87 4.39 18.39
N TYR A 192 -24.18 3.94 19.59
CA TYR A 192 -25.26 4.46 20.39
C TYR A 192 -24.72 4.96 21.74
N ASP A 193 -25.02 6.21 22.05
CA ASP A 193 -24.63 6.87 23.28
C ASP A 193 -25.63 6.60 24.44
N SER A 194 -26.84 6.21 24.09
CA SER A 194 -27.91 5.91 25.07
C SER A 194 -28.81 4.75 24.60
N VAL A 195 -29.48 4.09 25.56
CA VAL A 195 -30.48 3.03 25.27
C VAL A 195 -31.62 3.53 24.38
N ALA A 196 -31.97 4.81 24.48
CA ALA A 196 -33.07 5.39 23.70
C ALA A 196 -32.77 5.47 22.20
N GLU A 197 -31.50 5.61 21.81
CA GLU A 197 -31.05 5.66 20.42
C GLU A 197 -30.97 4.28 19.76
N MET A 198 -30.90 3.22 20.59
CA MET A 198 -30.72 1.85 20.10
C MET A 198 -31.96 1.30 19.38
N PRO A 199 -31.76 0.33 18.44
CA PRO A 199 -32.86 -0.43 17.88
C PRO A 199 -33.71 -1.09 18.97
N GLN A 200 -35.01 -1.21 18.70
CA GLN A 200 -36.00 -1.73 19.68
C GLN A 200 -35.59 -3.11 20.23
N TRP A 201 -35.03 -3.99 19.40
CA TRP A 201 -34.59 -5.32 19.81
C TRP A 201 -33.47 -5.32 20.87
N ALA A 202 -32.67 -4.26 20.92
CA ALA A 202 -31.51 -4.15 21.81
C ALA A 202 -31.83 -3.57 23.18
N ARG A 203 -32.82 -2.65 23.24
CA ARG A 203 -33.07 -1.80 24.41
C ARG A 203 -33.25 -2.58 25.72
N ALA A 204 -34.10 -3.59 25.72
CA ALA A 204 -34.40 -4.36 26.93
C ALA A 204 -33.17 -5.19 27.38
N GLY A 205 -32.35 -5.70 26.46
CA GLY A 205 -31.13 -6.44 26.76
C GLY A 205 -30.07 -5.54 27.38
N VAL A 206 -29.82 -4.39 26.75
CA VAL A 206 -28.81 -3.43 27.22
C VAL A 206 -29.22 -2.82 28.56
N GLN A 207 -30.52 -2.48 28.74
CA GLN A 207 -31.00 -1.95 30.01
C GLN A 207 -30.74 -2.94 31.16
N ARG A 208 -30.99 -4.25 30.94
CA ARG A 208 -30.66 -5.26 31.98
C ARG A 208 -29.16 -5.32 32.33
N LEU A 209 -28.27 -5.09 31.35
CA LEU A 209 -26.82 -5.05 31.60
C LEU A 209 -26.45 -3.82 32.45
N ILE A 210 -27.08 -2.69 32.19
CA ILE A 210 -26.89 -1.44 32.97
C ILE A 210 -27.41 -1.65 34.40
N ASP A 211 -28.62 -2.17 34.54
CA ASP A 211 -29.27 -2.39 35.85
C ASP A 211 -28.46 -3.36 36.74
N ARG A 212 -27.73 -4.31 36.12
CA ARG A 212 -26.81 -5.24 36.83
C ARG A 212 -25.42 -4.66 37.05
N GLY A 213 -25.13 -3.44 36.57
CA GLY A 213 -23.79 -2.84 36.64
C GLY A 213 -22.76 -3.49 35.71
N ALA A 214 -23.19 -4.37 34.78
CA ALA A 214 -22.30 -5.04 33.82
C ALA A 214 -21.91 -4.15 32.63
N LEU A 215 -22.68 -3.10 32.38
CA LEU A 215 -22.38 -2.05 31.41
C LEU A 215 -22.53 -0.69 32.08
N GLN A 216 -21.50 0.15 31.92
CA GLN A 216 -21.50 1.52 32.45
C GLN A 216 -21.08 2.47 31.34
N GLY A 217 -21.57 3.70 31.35
CA GLY A 217 -21.13 4.74 30.44
C GLY A 217 -19.69 5.17 30.71
N ASN A 218 -19.09 5.84 29.74
CA ASN A 218 -17.79 6.49 29.86
C ASN A 218 -17.86 7.69 30.83
N THR A 219 -16.75 8.43 31.00
CA THR A 219 -16.65 9.61 31.87
C THR A 219 -17.69 10.69 31.56
N ASP A 220 -18.21 10.76 30.38
CA ASP A 220 -19.24 11.70 29.91
C ASP A 220 -20.68 11.15 30.08
N GLY A 221 -20.82 9.95 30.67
CA GLY A 221 -22.10 9.27 30.87
C GLY A 221 -22.68 8.62 29.58
N LYS A 222 -21.91 8.57 28.48
CA LYS A 222 -22.32 7.97 27.21
C LYS A 222 -21.93 6.50 27.16
N LEU A 223 -22.78 5.66 26.56
CA LEU A 223 -22.50 4.23 26.42
C LEU A 223 -21.44 3.94 25.34
N ASP A 224 -21.45 4.69 24.26
CA ASP A 224 -20.50 4.54 23.10
C ASP A 224 -20.34 3.09 22.63
N VAL A 225 -21.43 2.37 22.40
CA VAL A 225 -21.45 0.97 21.99
C VAL A 225 -21.91 0.80 20.54
N SER A 226 -21.23 -0.06 19.79
CA SER A 226 -21.63 -0.42 18.43
C SER A 226 -22.72 -1.49 18.44
N GLU A 227 -23.42 -1.66 17.30
CA GLU A 227 -24.45 -2.69 17.16
C GLU A 227 -23.89 -4.10 17.40
N ASP A 228 -22.69 -4.41 16.93
CA ASP A 228 -22.04 -5.71 17.16
C ASP A 228 -21.66 -5.95 18.62
N MET A 229 -21.19 -4.90 19.30
CA MET A 229 -20.95 -5.00 20.76
C MET A 229 -22.26 -5.34 21.50
N ILE A 230 -23.36 -4.69 21.12
CA ILE A 230 -24.68 -4.97 21.69
C ILE A 230 -25.11 -6.41 21.43
N ARG A 231 -25.01 -6.89 20.18
CA ARG A 231 -25.33 -8.27 19.80
C ARG A 231 -24.53 -9.27 20.64
N THR A 232 -23.21 -9.07 20.72
CA THR A 232 -22.30 -9.91 21.47
C THR A 232 -22.68 -9.95 22.96
N MET A 233 -22.87 -8.78 23.58
CA MET A 233 -23.25 -8.69 24.99
C MET A 233 -24.58 -9.38 25.29
N ILE A 234 -25.60 -9.23 24.42
CA ILE A 234 -26.90 -9.88 24.62
C ILE A 234 -26.81 -11.40 24.47
N VAL A 235 -26.00 -11.90 23.52
CA VAL A 235 -25.78 -13.34 23.35
C VAL A 235 -25.07 -13.91 24.57
N CYS A 236 -23.97 -13.30 25.04
CA CYS A 236 -23.25 -13.71 26.24
C CYS A 236 -24.18 -13.72 27.48
N GLN A 237 -25.03 -12.71 27.63
CA GLN A 237 -25.97 -12.65 28.74
C GLN A 237 -26.96 -13.81 28.70
N ARG A 238 -27.54 -14.16 27.56
CA ARG A 238 -28.44 -15.30 27.41
C ARG A 238 -27.77 -16.62 27.81
N MET A 239 -26.53 -16.85 27.36
CA MET A 239 -25.76 -18.03 27.74
C MET A 239 -25.54 -18.15 29.24
N VAL A 240 -25.27 -17.02 29.91
CA VAL A 240 -25.10 -16.99 31.39
C VAL A 240 -26.42 -17.23 32.12
N ASP A 241 -27.51 -16.66 31.61
CA ASP A 241 -28.84 -16.83 32.23
C ASP A 241 -29.33 -18.29 32.10
N GLU A 242 -29.09 -18.97 30.94
CA GLU A 242 -29.41 -20.39 30.73
C GLU A 242 -28.61 -21.34 31.64
N GLN A 243 -27.36 -20.99 31.97
CA GLN A 243 -26.53 -21.79 32.90
C GLN A 243 -26.97 -21.68 34.36
N LYS A 244 -27.78 -20.69 34.73
CA LYS A 244 -28.29 -20.55 36.11
C LYS A 244 -29.63 -21.23 36.37
N GLU A 245 -30.31 -21.65 35.28
CA GLU A 245 -31.59 -22.37 35.35
C GLU A 245 -31.42 -23.89 35.31
N THR A 246 -30.18 -24.37 35.18
CA THR A 246 -29.78 -25.81 35.26
C THR A 246 -29.06 -26.11 36.56
#